data_71f7db3c5c9195bb63fa2f2809840f5c
#
_entry.id   71f7db3c5c9195bb63fa2f2809840f5c
#
_cell.length_a   1.000
_cell.length_b   1.000
_cell.length_c   1.000
_cell.angle_alpha   90.00
_cell.angle_beta   90.00
_cell.angle_gamma   90.00
#
_symmetry.space_group_name_H-M   'P 1'
#
loop_
_entity.id
_entity.type
_entity.pdbx_description
1 polymer ?
#
loop_
_entity_poly.entity_id
_entity_poly.type
_entity_poly.pdbx_seq_one_letter_code
_entity_poly.pdbx_strand_id
1 'polypeptide(L)'
;MIDGKTRTCALLGNPVEHTLSPVIHNTLAKRCGINMVYVPFLVEGDQVRQAVEGAWALNLLGVNVTVPHKSAVIPFLSGIDGEASCIGAVNTLVRTEQGFCGYNTDLSGLYRALLSEGIPVAGEEVILLGAGGAARAAAFLCALRGAKQVYLLNRSLEKGEAVAGEVNEKAGRCCIRAMGLNGWKQLPARKYLVIQGTSVGLAPHTQEAVIEDPGFYRLVHTGYDLIYRPADTKFMRLVREAGGKACNGLKMLLFQGVEAFELWNGVSVREEDAGFCYEQMKKELGEHE
;
A
#
# COMPACT_ATOMS: atom_id res chain seq x y z
N MET A 1 -30.24 0.45 0.61
CA MET A 1 -30.91 1.75 0.84
C MET A 1 -30.38 2.28 2.17
N ILE A 2 -30.04 3.56 2.26
CA ILE A 2 -29.57 4.17 3.53
C ILE A 2 -30.78 4.36 4.43
N ASP A 3 -30.69 3.90 5.69
CA ASP A 3 -31.71 3.98 6.71
C ASP A 3 -31.09 4.24 8.11
N GLY A 4 -31.90 4.31 9.17
CA GLY A 4 -31.43 4.54 10.53
C GLY A 4 -30.55 3.44 11.13
N LYS A 5 -30.38 2.32 10.45
CA LYS A 5 -29.50 1.20 10.85
C LYS A 5 -28.21 1.15 10.02
N THR A 6 -28.06 2.05 9.04
CA THR A 6 -26.89 2.08 8.17
C THR A 6 -25.65 2.49 8.97
N ARG A 7 -24.65 1.64 8.99
CA ARG A 7 -23.35 1.95 9.63
C ARG A 7 -22.49 2.77 8.68
N THR A 8 -21.71 3.68 9.20
CA THR A 8 -20.84 4.55 8.42
C THR A 8 -19.37 4.21 8.64
N CYS A 9 -18.63 4.08 7.56
CA CYS A 9 -17.18 4.11 7.56
C CYS A 9 -16.67 5.30 6.75
N ALA A 10 -15.43 5.71 6.98
CA ALA A 10 -14.88 6.92 6.40
C ALA A 10 -13.44 6.76 5.91
N LEU A 11 -13.03 7.70 5.03
CA LEU A 11 -11.63 8.02 4.78
C LEU A 11 -11.35 9.42 5.31
N LEU A 12 -10.25 9.59 6.04
CA LEU A 12 -9.70 10.89 6.43
C LEU A 12 -8.37 11.11 5.70
N GLY A 13 -8.23 12.23 5.02
CA GLY A 13 -7.02 12.56 4.27
C GLY A 13 -7.06 13.94 3.62
N ASN A 14 -5.98 14.32 2.96
CA ASN A 14 -5.90 15.55 2.17
C ASN A 14 -4.80 15.40 1.10
N PRO A 15 -5.14 15.31 -0.21
CA PRO A 15 -6.49 15.35 -0.81
C PRO A 15 -7.22 13.99 -0.74
N VAL A 16 -8.53 13.96 -1.01
CA VAL A 16 -9.36 12.75 -1.03
C VAL A 16 -10.21 12.57 -2.29
N GLU A 17 -10.22 13.54 -3.20
CA GLU A 17 -11.13 13.61 -4.36
C GLU A 17 -10.94 12.46 -5.35
N HIS A 18 -9.73 11.94 -5.46
CA HIS A 18 -9.37 10.91 -6.44
C HIS A 18 -9.31 9.48 -5.87
N THR A 19 -9.85 9.30 -4.65
CA THR A 19 -9.80 8.02 -3.97
C THR A 19 -10.75 6.99 -4.60
N LEU A 20 -10.27 5.75 -4.76
CA LEU A 20 -11.10 4.60 -5.15
C LEU A 20 -11.69 3.85 -3.95
N SER A 21 -11.37 4.26 -2.72
CA SER A 21 -11.86 3.58 -1.50
C SER A 21 -13.39 3.50 -1.43
N PRO A 22 -14.18 4.53 -1.83
CA PRO A 22 -15.65 4.40 -1.88
C PRO A 22 -16.13 3.31 -2.83
N VAL A 23 -15.46 3.13 -3.99
CA VAL A 23 -15.78 2.04 -4.94
C VAL A 23 -15.54 0.69 -4.27
N ILE A 24 -14.41 0.50 -3.58
CA ILE A 24 -14.08 -0.74 -2.90
C ILE A 24 -15.12 -1.05 -1.82
N HIS A 25 -15.25 -0.18 -0.83
CA HIS A 25 -16.03 -0.47 0.37
C HIS A 25 -17.54 -0.54 0.12
N ASN A 26 -18.11 0.35 -0.72
CA ASN A 26 -19.53 0.31 -1.04
C ASN A 26 -19.88 -0.88 -1.95
N THR A 27 -18.98 -1.31 -2.84
CA THR A 27 -19.15 -2.54 -3.62
C THR A 27 -19.14 -3.76 -2.72
N LEU A 28 -18.15 -3.87 -1.82
CA LEU A 28 -18.06 -4.99 -0.87
C LEU A 28 -19.27 -5.04 0.06
N ALA A 29 -19.72 -3.88 0.60
CA ALA A 29 -20.91 -3.81 1.44
C ALA A 29 -22.14 -4.37 0.72
N LYS A 30 -22.36 -3.98 -0.54
CA LYS A 30 -23.46 -4.49 -1.37
C LYS A 30 -23.32 -5.99 -1.64
N ARG A 31 -22.14 -6.48 -1.99
CA ARG A 31 -21.87 -7.90 -2.29
C ARG A 31 -22.03 -8.79 -1.07
N CYS A 32 -21.58 -8.34 0.09
CA CYS A 32 -21.68 -9.07 1.35
C CYS A 32 -23.03 -8.88 2.08
N GLY A 33 -23.97 -8.10 1.53
CA GLY A 33 -25.27 -7.83 2.15
C GLY A 33 -25.17 -7.02 3.46
N ILE A 34 -24.13 -6.21 3.62
CA ILE A 34 -23.88 -5.41 4.82
C ILE A 34 -24.46 -4.01 4.63
N ASN A 35 -25.33 -3.58 5.56
CA ASN A 35 -25.90 -2.24 5.57
C ASN A 35 -24.87 -1.20 6.07
N MET A 36 -24.00 -0.79 5.16
CA MET A 36 -22.89 0.14 5.43
C MET A 36 -22.72 1.12 4.26
N VAL A 37 -22.28 2.32 4.58
CA VAL A 37 -21.84 3.32 3.59
C VAL A 37 -20.44 3.80 3.93
N TYR A 38 -19.65 4.06 2.89
CA TYR A 38 -18.31 4.59 3.02
C TYR A 38 -18.17 5.95 2.31
N VAL A 39 -17.65 6.95 3.02
CA VAL A 39 -17.56 8.35 2.58
C VAL A 39 -16.16 8.91 2.84
N PRO A 40 -15.55 9.63 1.88
CA PRO A 40 -14.30 10.35 2.12
C PRO A 40 -14.57 11.72 2.76
N PHE A 41 -13.68 12.12 3.68
CA PHE A 41 -13.66 13.44 4.30
C PHE A 41 -12.28 14.08 4.15
N LEU A 42 -12.25 15.30 3.63
CA LEU A 42 -11.06 16.12 3.64
C LEU A 42 -10.82 16.64 5.05
N VAL A 43 -9.62 16.42 5.58
CA VAL A 43 -9.22 16.82 6.93
C VAL A 43 -7.88 17.55 6.85
N GLU A 44 -7.83 18.78 7.38
CA GLU A 44 -6.58 19.52 7.51
C GLU A 44 -5.70 18.96 8.64
N GLY A 45 -4.38 19.20 8.56
CA GLY A 45 -3.42 18.59 9.46
C GLY A 45 -3.61 18.93 10.93
N ASP A 46 -4.07 20.13 11.25
CA ASP A 46 -4.36 20.62 12.59
C ASP A 46 -5.71 20.12 13.13
N GLN A 47 -6.55 19.48 12.30
CA GLN A 47 -7.88 18.97 12.65
C GLN A 47 -7.95 17.45 12.83
N VAL A 48 -6.83 16.75 12.69
CA VAL A 48 -6.79 15.27 12.77
C VAL A 48 -7.35 14.76 14.10
N ARG A 49 -7.01 15.40 15.20
CA ARG A 49 -7.52 15.05 16.53
C ARG A 49 -9.04 15.14 16.59
N GLN A 50 -9.59 16.27 16.21
CA GLN A 50 -11.04 16.54 16.23
C GLN A 50 -11.78 15.58 15.30
N ALA A 51 -11.18 15.26 14.14
CA ALA A 51 -11.76 14.31 13.19
C ALA A 51 -11.83 12.89 13.76
N VAL A 52 -10.80 12.42 14.46
CA VAL A 52 -10.78 11.10 15.12
C VAL A 52 -11.78 11.04 16.28
N GLU A 53 -11.76 12.04 17.17
CA GLU A 53 -12.67 12.13 18.30
C GLU A 53 -14.13 12.24 17.82
N GLY A 54 -14.39 13.06 16.78
CA GLY A 54 -15.71 13.21 16.17
C GLY A 54 -16.19 11.92 15.50
N ALA A 55 -15.33 11.23 14.76
CA ALA A 55 -15.67 9.94 14.15
C ALA A 55 -16.08 8.90 15.21
N TRP A 56 -15.39 8.88 16.34
CA TRP A 56 -15.76 8.00 17.45
C TRP A 56 -17.08 8.41 18.10
N ALA A 57 -17.27 9.69 18.37
CA ALA A 57 -18.51 10.25 18.97
C ALA A 57 -19.74 10.03 18.06
N LEU A 58 -19.57 10.14 16.74
CA LEU A 58 -20.60 9.88 15.73
C LEU A 58 -20.86 8.38 15.48
N ASN A 59 -20.20 7.51 16.25
CA ASN A 59 -20.37 6.06 16.14
C ASN A 59 -19.97 5.48 14.78
N LEU A 60 -18.95 6.03 14.10
CA LEU A 60 -18.41 5.43 12.90
C LEU A 60 -17.87 4.03 13.22
N LEU A 61 -18.17 3.05 12.35
CA LEU A 61 -17.73 1.67 12.52
C LEU A 61 -16.22 1.53 12.36
N GLY A 62 -15.65 2.27 11.41
CA GLY A 62 -14.24 2.28 11.13
C GLY A 62 -13.83 3.45 10.24
N VAL A 63 -12.55 3.72 10.19
CA VAL A 63 -12.00 4.85 9.44
C VAL A 63 -10.70 4.44 8.77
N ASN A 64 -10.56 4.68 7.46
CA ASN A 64 -9.24 4.71 6.84
C ASN A 64 -8.60 6.07 7.03
N VAL A 65 -7.28 6.07 7.06
CA VAL A 65 -6.45 7.27 7.14
C VAL A 65 -5.45 7.24 6.01
N THR A 66 -5.38 8.31 5.23
CA THR A 66 -4.39 8.44 4.16
C THR A 66 -3.47 9.63 4.37
N VAL A 67 -2.63 9.89 3.40
CA VAL A 67 -1.67 11.01 3.39
C VAL A 67 -2.41 12.33 3.68
N PRO A 68 -1.81 13.21 4.51
CA PRO A 68 -0.54 13.09 5.22
C PRO A 68 -0.67 12.53 6.65
N HIS A 69 -1.80 11.97 7.05
CA HIS A 69 -2.21 11.78 8.45
C HIS A 69 -1.82 10.44 9.07
N LYS A 70 -1.26 9.48 8.32
CA LYS A 70 -0.99 8.10 8.77
C LYS A 70 -0.14 7.98 10.05
N SER A 71 0.79 8.91 10.27
CA SER A 71 1.57 8.96 11.52
C SER A 71 0.97 9.96 12.52
N ALA A 72 0.37 11.05 12.03
CA ALA A 72 -0.22 12.10 12.87
C ALA A 72 -1.42 11.61 13.69
N VAL A 73 -2.11 10.57 13.23
CA VAL A 73 -3.28 10.01 13.92
C VAL A 73 -2.91 9.20 15.16
N ILE A 74 -1.71 8.64 15.25
CA ILE A 74 -1.28 7.68 16.28
C ILE A 74 -1.50 8.19 17.71
N PRO A 75 -1.16 9.45 18.08
CA PRO A 75 -1.34 9.95 19.44
C PRO A 75 -2.81 10.01 19.92
N PHE A 76 -3.78 9.87 19.01
CA PHE A 76 -5.22 9.99 19.32
C PHE A 76 -5.94 8.63 19.35
N LEU A 77 -5.17 7.52 19.31
CA LEU A 77 -5.70 6.16 19.29
C LEU A 77 -5.68 5.56 20.72
N SER A 78 -6.64 4.68 21.00
CA SER A 78 -6.69 3.92 22.25
C SER A 78 -5.72 2.73 22.25
N GLY A 79 -5.25 2.32 21.09
CA GLY A 79 -4.28 1.23 20.90
C GLY A 79 -3.77 1.19 19.46
N ILE A 80 -2.72 0.42 19.26
CA ILE A 80 -2.10 0.22 17.92
C ILE A 80 -1.66 -1.24 17.80
N ASP A 81 -1.94 -1.83 16.65
CA ASP A 81 -1.48 -3.18 16.31
C ASP A 81 0.05 -3.27 16.21
N GLY A 82 0.60 -4.47 16.45
CA GLY A 82 2.03 -4.69 16.49
C GLY A 82 2.76 -4.37 15.17
N GLU A 83 2.20 -4.74 14.01
CA GLU A 83 2.79 -4.39 12.71
C GLU A 83 2.69 -2.88 12.44
N ALA A 84 1.54 -2.26 12.73
CA ALA A 84 1.36 -0.81 12.60
C ALA A 84 2.31 -0.02 13.51
N SER A 85 2.53 -0.51 14.74
CA SER A 85 3.48 0.07 15.69
C SER A 85 4.92 -0.03 15.17
N CYS A 86 5.32 -1.18 14.65
CA CYS A 86 6.64 -1.40 14.06
C CYS A 86 6.88 -0.43 12.88
N ILE A 87 5.89 -0.29 11.99
CA ILE A 87 5.95 0.61 10.84
C ILE A 87 5.92 2.10 11.28
N GLY A 88 5.24 2.43 12.39
CA GLY A 88 5.00 3.82 12.83
C GLY A 88 4.03 4.57 11.91
N ALA A 89 3.09 3.86 11.30
CA ALA A 89 2.06 4.42 10.43
C ALA A 89 0.78 3.58 10.50
N VAL A 90 -0.36 4.25 10.58
CA VAL A 90 -1.70 3.68 10.66
C VAL A 90 -2.51 4.15 9.46
N ASN A 91 -3.14 3.24 8.74
CA ASN A 91 -4.07 3.58 7.65
C ASN A 91 -5.50 3.08 7.89
N THR A 92 -5.73 2.33 8.99
CA THR A 92 -7.05 1.76 9.29
C THR A 92 -7.31 1.84 10.78
N LEU A 93 -8.43 2.45 11.16
CA LEU A 93 -8.91 2.57 12.52
C LEU A 93 -10.11 1.64 12.70
N VAL A 94 -10.04 0.81 13.72
CA VAL A 94 -11.11 -0.11 14.11
C VAL A 94 -11.71 0.36 15.42
N ARG A 95 -13.02 0.51 15.47
CA ARG A 95 -13.73 0.97 16.65
C ARG A 95 -13.63 -0.03 17.79
N THR A 96 -13.35 0.48 18.99
CA THR A 96 -13.39 -0.26 20.26
C THR A 96 -14.27 0.49 21.28
N GLU A 97 -14.49 -0.10 22.44
CA GLU A 97 -15.23 0.56 23.54
C GLU A 97 -14.52 1.81 24.07
N GLN A 98 -13.19 1.89 23.92
CA GLN A 98 -12.34 2.94 24.51
C GLN A 98 -11.83 3.97 23.51
N GLY A 99 -12.20 3.85 22.23
CA GLY A 99 -11.69 4.68 21.15
C GLY A 99 -11.46 3.89 19.87
N PHE A 100 -10.47 4.29 19.09
CA PHE A 100 -10.03 3.53 17.91
C PHE A 100 -8.70 2.81 18.14
N CYS A 101 -8.61 1.55 17.73
CA CYS A 101 -7.35 0.82 17.58
C CYS A 101 -6.84 0.97 16.15
N GLY A 102 -5.54 1.28 15.98
CA GLY A 102 -4.90 1.53 14.69
C GLY A 102 -4.23 0.30 14.10
N TYR A 103 -4.43 0.07 12.81
CA TYR A 103 -3.84 -1.00 12.00
C TYR A 103 -3.14 -0.43 10.77
N ASN A 104 -2.29 -1.25 10.15
CA ASN A 104 -1.70 -0.93 8.86
C ASN A 104 -2.03 -2.03 7.83
N THR A 105 -3.07 -1.80 7.03
CA THR A 105 -3.50 -2.71 5.97
C THR A 105 -2.76 -2.51 4.64
N ASP A 106 -1.87 -1.50 4.52
CA ASP A 106 -1.05 -1.34 3.31
C ASP A 106 -0.05 -2.48 3.17
N LEU A 107 0.60 -2.88 4.28
CA LEU A 107 1.59 -3.95 4.27
C LEU A 107 0.96 -5.30 3.91
N SER A 108 -0.08 -5.68 4.62
CA SER A 108 -0.80 -6.94 4.37
C SER A 108 -1.50 -6.93 3.02
N GLY A 109 -2.06 -5.79 2.59
CA GLY A 109 -2.62 -5.60 1.26
C GLY A 109 -1.60 -5.80 0.15
N LEU A 110 -0.38 -5.25 0.28
CA LEU A 110 0.72 -5.51 -0.66
C LEU A 110 1.12 -6.99 -0.64
N TYR A 111 1.20 -7.61 0.52
CA TYR A 111 1.54 -9.04 0.62
C TYR A 111 0.49 -9.93 -0.06
N ARG A 112 -0.80 -9.71 0.20
CA ARG A 112 -1.91 -10.42 -0.48
C ARG A 112 -1.86 -10.20 -1.99
N ALA A 113 -1.55 -8.99 -2.45
CA ALA A 113 -1.42 -8.68 -3.87
C ALA A 113 -0.27 -9.43 -4.53
N LEU A 114 0.91 -9.46 -3.91
CA LEU A 114 2.06 -10.24 -4.41
C LEU A 114 1.72 -11.72 -4.49
N LEU A 115 1.12 -12.30 -3.43
CA LEU A 115 0.72 -13.71 -3.43
C LEU A 115 -0.33 -14.02 -4.49
N SER A 116 -1.32 -13.14 -4.72
CA SER A 116 -2.33 -13.32 -5.77
C SER A 116 -1.76 -13.29 -7.19
N GLU A 117 -0.58 -12.70 -7.36
CA GLU A 117 0.20 -12.70 -8.60
C GLU A 117 1.20 -13.86 -8.69
N GLY A 118 1.26 -14.73 -7.68
CA GLY A 118 2.24 -15.82 -7.60
C GLY A 118 3.65 -15.33 -7.35
N ILE A 119 3.82 -14.18 -6.69
CA ILE A 119 5.11 -13.55 -6.39
C ILE A 119 5.46 -13.83 -4.92
N PRO A 120 6.33 -14.79 -4.61
CA PRO A 120 6.80 -15.01 -3.26
C PRO A 120 7.72 -13.88 -2.80
N VAL A 121 7.78 -13.65 -1.49
CA VAL A 121 8.72 -12.73 -0.85
C VAL A 121 9.75 -13.50 -0.03
N ALA A 122 9.31 -14.56 0.63
CA ALA A 122 10.17 -15.37 1.49
C ALA A 122 11.30 -16.03 0.69
N GLY A 123 12.54 -15.83 1.14
CA GLY A 123 13.73 -16.35 0.48
C GLY A 123 14.19 -15.56 -0.77
N GLU A 124 13.40 -14.61 -1.25
CA GLU A 124 13.73 -13.81 -2.43
C GLU A 124 14.82 -12.76 -2.14
N GLU A 125 15.58 -12.45 -3.17
CA GLU A 125 16.43 -11.26 -3.22
C GLU A 125 15.71 -10.17 -4.02
N VAL A 126 15.42 -9.07 -3.34
CA VAL A 126 14.55 -8.01 -3.83
C VAL A 126 15.38 -6.76 -4.12
N ILE A 127 15.13 -6.11 -5.26
CA ILE A 127 15.58 -4.74 -5.50
C ILE A 127 14.37 -3.83 -5.22
N LEU A 128 14.52 -2.90 -4.29
CA LEU A 128 13.49 -1.91 -3.95
C LEU A 128 13.92 -0.54 -4.44
N LEU A 129 13.12 0.08 -5.30
CA LEU A 129 13.38 1.41 -5.82
C LEU A 129 12.65 2.47 -4.97
N GLY A 130 13.42 3.35 -4.34
CA GLY A 130 12.90 4.46 -3.55
C GLY A 130 13.06 4.28 -2.03
N ALA A 131 12.89 5.40 -1.31
CA ALA A 131 12.93 5.49 0.16
C ALA A 131 11.80 6.42 0.69
N GLY A 132 10.71 6.58 -0.06
CA GLY A 132 9.49 7.26 0.36
C GLY A 132 8.56 6.35 1.17
N GLY A 133 7.39 6.85 1.56
CA GLY A 133 6.45 6.11 2.42
C GLY A 133 6.02 4.74 1.86
N ALA A 134 5.72 4.65 0.56
CA ALA A 134 5.35 3.39 -0.09
C ALA A 134 6.53 2.41 -0.14
N ALA A 135 7.73 2.88 -0.50
CA ALA A 135 8.94 2.06 -0.51
C ALA A 135 9.30 1.60 0.92
N ARG A 136 9.14 2.46 1.92
CA ARG A 136 9.34 2.11 3.33
C ARG A 136 8.39 0.99 3.78
N ALA A 137 7.11 1.05 3.41
CA ALA A 137 6.16 -0.02 3.70
C ALA A 137 6.56 -1.34 3.00
N ALA A 138 7.00 -1.28 1.73
CA ALA A 138 7.50 -2.44 1.02
C ALA A 138 8.78 -3.02 1.65
N ALA A 139 9.68 -2.16 2.18
CA ALA A 139 10.87 -2.59 2.91
C ALA A 139 10.51 -3.36 4.18
N PHE A 140 9.56 -2.84 4.98
CA PHE A 140 9.04 -3.55 6.15
C PHE A 140 8.40 -4.89 5.77
N LEU A 141 7.57 -4.91 4.72
CA LEU A 141 6.97 -6.13 4.21
C LEU A 141 8.06 -7.17 3.90
N CYS A 142 9.06 -6.81 3.10
CA CYS A 142 10.14 -7.72 2.71
C CYS A 142 10.88 -8.27 3.94
N ALA A 143 11.19 -7.42 4.91
CA ALA A 143 11.87 -7.84 6.13
C ALA A 143 11.01 -8.79 6.98
N LEU A 144 9.75 -8.44 7.22
CA LEU A 144 8.83 -9.20 8.07
C LEU A 144 8.35 -10.51 7.41
N ARG A 145 8.26 -10.56 6.08
CA ARG A 145 7.83 -11.76 5.32
C ARG A 145 9.01 -12.61 4.82
N GLY A 146 10.22 -12.37 5.35
CA GLY A 146 11.33 -13.30 5.19
C GLY A 146 12.10 -13.19 3.87
N ALA A 147 12.15 -12.03 3.22
CA ALA A 147 13.07 -11.79 2.12
C ALA A 147 14.51 -12.13 2.56
N LYS A 148 15.29 -12.76 1.69
CA LYS A 148 16.67 -13.12 1.97
C LYS A 148 17.55 -11.88 2.04
N GLN A 149 17.38 -10.97 1.09
CA GLN A 149 18.11 -9.71 0.99
C GLN A 149 17.27 -8.69 0.23
N VAL A 150 17.32 -7.44 0.67
CA VAL A 150 16.73 -6.29 -0.04
C VAL A 150 17.81 -5.28 -0.38
N TYR A 151 17.97 -4.98 -1.65
CA TYR A 151 18.83 -3.91 -2.14
C TYR A 151 17.98 -2.67 -2.38
N LEU A 152 17.98 -1.73 -1.43
CA LEU A 152 17.21 -0.50 -1.51
C LEU A 152 18.00 0.54 -2.32
N LEU A 153 17.57 0.80 -3.54
CA LEU A 153 18.20 1.78 -4.42
C LEU A 153 17.46 3.11 -4.32
N ASN A 154 18.19 4.18 -3.96
CA ASN A 154 17.60 5.50 -3.86
C ASN A 154 18.56 6.58 -4.38
N ARG A 155 17.99 7.69 -4.89
CA ARG A 155 18.75 8.84 -5.38
C ARG A 155 19.61 9.48 -4.27
N SER A 156 19.01 9.68 -3.08
CA SER A 156 19.73 10.08 -1.88
C SER A 156 20.11 8.81 -1.10
N LEU A 157 21.40 8.49 -1.07
CA LEU A 157 21.90 7.32 -0.33
C LEU A 157 21.57 7.46 1.16
N GLU A 158 21.77 8.65 1.75
CA GLU A 158 21.46 8.94 3.15
C GLU A 158 20.01 8.60 3.54
N LYS A 159 19.03 8.98 2.70
CA LYS A 159 17.62 8.61 2.95
C LYS A 159 17.41 7.11 2.84
N GLY A 160 18.10 6.45 1.92
CA GLY A 160 18.07 5.00 1.79
C GLY A 160 18.64 4.30 3.03
N GLU A 161 19.76 4.77 3.54
CA GLU A 161 20.43 4.26 4.76
C GLU A 161 19.55 4.47 6.00
N ALA A 162 18.89 5.61 6.13
CA ALA A 162 17.96 5.88 7.21
C ALA A 162 16.80 4.87 7.23
N VAL A 163 16.17 4.62 6.07
CA VAL A 163 15.10 3.60 5.95
C VAL A 163 15.63 2.20 6.21
N ALA A 164 16.78 1.83 5.64
CA ALA A 164 17.37 0.51 5.84
C ALA A 164 17.73 0.26 7.31
N GLY A 165 18.32 1.25 7.99
CA GLY A 165 18.64 1.18 9.42
C GLY A 165 17.40 1.00 10.28
N GLU A 166 16.39 1.84 10.08
CA GLU A 166 15.12 1.76 10.81
C GLU A 166 14.43 0.41 10.63
N VAL A 167 14.32 -0.08 9.39
CA VAL A 167 13.63 -1.34 9.11
C VAL A 167 14.42 -2.53 9.68
N ASN A 168 15.73 -2.56 9.52
CA ASN A 168 16.57 -3.62 10.07
C ASN A 168 16.47 -3.69 11.59
N GLU A 169 16.50 -2.53 12.28
CA GLU A 169 16.36 -2.43 13.73
C GLU A 169 14.99 -2.95 14.18
N LYS A 170 13.92 -2.38 13.64
CA LYS A 170 12.55 -2.68 14.07
C LYS A 170 12.06 -4.08 13.70
N ALA A 171 12.52 -4.61 12.55
CA ALA A 171 12.21 -5.97 12.14
C ALA A 171 13.14 -7.02 12.81
N GLY A 172 14.17 -6.61 13.55
CA GLY A 172 15.14 -7.48 14.18
C GLY A 172 15.97 -8.30 13.18
N ARG A 173 16.18 -7.79 11.96
CA ARG A 173 16.86 -8.49 10.85
C ARG A 173 17.69 -7.54 10.02
N CYS A 174 18.97 -7.86 9.79
CA CYS A 174 19.89 -7.10 8.93
C CYS A 174 19.77 -7.57 7.46
N CYS A 175 18.59 -7.45 6.84
CA CYS A 175 18.36 -7.92 5.48
C CYS A 175 18.22 -6.78 4.44
N ILE A 176 18.23 -5.50 4.86
CA ILE A 176 18.12 -4.37 3.93
C ILE A 176 19.45 -3.65 3.84
N ARG A 177 19.94 -3.50 2.61
CA ARG A 177 21.16 -2.75 2.26
C ARG A 177 20.80 -1.60 1.34
N ALA A 178 21.08 -0.38 1.77
CA ALA A 178 20.92 0.80 0.94
C ALA A 178 22.09 0.96 -0.04
N MET A 179 21.78 1.46 -1.23
CA MET A 179 22.72 1.74 -2.31
C MET A 179 22.24 2.94 -3.11
N GLY A 180 23.16 3.66 -3.75
CA GLY A 180 22.80 4.67 -4.76
C GLY A 180 22.14 4.02 -5.99
N LEU A 181 21.46 4.83 -6.83
CA LEU A 181 20.72 4.31 -8.00
C LEU A 181 21.57 3.43 -8.93
N ASN A 182 22.85 3.72 -9.08
CA ASN A 182 23.76 2.92 -9.90
C ASN A 182 24.33 1.69 -9.19
N GLY A 183 23.99 1.47 -7.95
CA GLY A 183 24.47 0.34 -7.15
C GLY A 183 24.09 -1.02 -7.71
N TRP A 184 23.02 -1.09 -8.51
CA TRP A 184 22.63 -2.32 -9.19
C TRP A 184 23.73 -2.92 -10.09
N LYS A 185 24.64 -2.08 -10.62
CA LYS A 185 25.79 -2.52 -11.46
C LYS A 185 26.80 -3.38 -10.69
N GLN A 186 26.75 -3.35 -9.35
CA GLN A 186 27.60 -4.14 -8.44
C GLN A 186 26.92 -5.43 -7.99
N LEU A 187 25.63 -5.62 -8.31
CA LEU A 187 24.91 -6.81 -7.91
C LEU A 187 25.29 -8.02 -8.77
N PRO A 188 25.25 -9.24 -8.23
CA PRO A 188 25.44 -10.45 -9.00
C PRO A 188 24.53 -10.53 -10.23
N ALA A 189 25.05 -11.04 -11.34
CA ALA A 189 24.31 -11.23 -12.59
C ALA A 189 23.30 -12.39 -12.46
N ARG A 190 22.17 -12.12 -11.82
CA ARG A 190 21.03 -13.04 -11.66
C ARG A 190 19.71 -12.27 -11.75
N LYS A 191 18.60 -12.99 -11.67
CA LYS A 191 17.26 -12.40 -11.74
C LYS A 191 16.74 -12.03 -10.34
N TYR A 192 16.06 -10.87 -10.25
CA TYR A 192 15.52 -10.31 -9.02
C TYR A 192 14.03 -10.00 -9.14
N LEU A 193 13.32 -10.05 -8.04
CA LEU A 193 12.07 -9.32 -7.86
C LEU A 193 12.42 -7.83 -7.70
N VAL A 194 11.79 -6.96 -8.49
CA VAL A 194 11.94 -5.51 -8.35
C VAL A 194 10.63 -4.88 -7.93
N ILE A 195 10.64 -4.15 -6.81
CA ILE A 195 9.48 -3.36 -6.35
C ILE A 195 9.79 -1.88 -6.59
N GLN A 196 8.95 -1.22 -7.40
CA GLN A 196 9.02 0.21 -7.67
C GLN A 196 8.11 0.95 -6.68
N GLY A 197 8.71 1.70 -5.73
CA GLY A 197 8.02 2.43 -4.67
C GLY A 197 8.23 3.94 -4.69
N THR A 198 8.60 4.50 -5.86
CA THR A 198 8.74 5.95 -6.04
C THR A 198 7.51 6.55 -6.71
N SER A 199 7.46 7.87 -6.80
CA SER A 199 6.46 8.60 -7.59
C SER A 199 6.84 8.78 -9.07
N VAL A 200 7.99 8.27 -9.52
CA VAL A 200 8.42 8.34 -10.92
C VAL A 200 7.53 7.43 -11.75
N GLY A 201 6.88 7.99 -12.76
CA GLY A 201 5.86 7.31 -13.54
C GLY A 201 4.43 7.80 -13.25
N LEU A 202 4.21 8.60 -12.18
CA LEU A 202 2.95 9.35 -11.98
C LEU A 202 2.88 10.57 -12.90
N ALA A 203 1.67 11.05 -13.17
CA ALA A 203 1.46 12.32 -13.85
C ALA A 203 2.12 13.47 -13.06
N PRO A 204 2.78 14.44 -13.73
CA PRO A 204 2.93 14.58 -15.20
C PRO A 204 4.07 13.74 -15.81
N HIS A 205 4.88 13.02 -15.03
CA HIS A 205 6.10 12.31 -15.44
C HIS A 205 5.86 10.85 -15.88
N THR A 206 4.74 10.59 -16.58
CA THR A 206 4.31 9.23 -16.95
C THR A 206 5.26 8.50 -17.91
N GLN A 207 6.14 9.23 -18.59
CA GLN A 207 7.12 8.68 -19.54
C GLN A 207 8.52 8.54 -18.93
N GLU A 208 8.64 8.62 -17.63
CA GLU A 208 9.91 8.47 -16.92
C GLU A 208 9.96 7.14 -16.15
N ALA A 209 11.17 6.58 -15.99
CA ALA A 209 11.46 5.47 -15.09
C ALA A 209 12.64 5.83 -14.19
N VAL A 210 12.70 5.25 -12.99
CA VAL A 210 13.78 5.52 -12.01
C VAL A 210 15.15 5.15 -12.56
N ILE A 211 15.20 4.06 -13.31
CA ILE A 211 16.38 3.58 -14.03
C ILE A 211 15.94 3.30 -15.46
N GLU A 212 16.65 3.87 -16.43
CA GLU A 212 16.34 3.71 -17.85
C GLU A 212 17.37 2.84 -18.59
N ASP A 213 18.44 2.41 -17.90
CA ASP A 213 19.49 1.55 -18.46
C ASP A 213 18.92 0.14 -18.77
N PRO A 214 18.90 -0.33 -20.03
CA PRO A 214 18.38 -1.65 -20.36
C PRO A 214 19.12 -2.80 -19.67
N GLY A 215 20.39 -2.55 -19.25
CA GLY A 215 21.18 -3.50 -18.46
C GLY A 215 20.53 -3.86 -17.13
N PHE A 216 19.86 -2.89 -16.49
CA PHE A 216 19.13 -3.12 -15.27
C PHE A 216 17.95 -4.11 -15.46
N TYR A 217 17.17 -3.91 -16.51
CA TYR A 217 15.97 -4.72 -16.76
C TYR A 217 16.30 -6.18 -17.12
N ARG A 218 17.52 -6.45 -17.63
CA ARG A 218 18.00 -7.82 -17.81
C ARG A 218 18.14 -8.59 -16.49
N LEU A 219 18.23 -7.89 -15.36
CA LEU A 219 18.26 -8.49 -14.03
C LEU A 219 16.86 -8.72 -13.44
N VAL A 220 15.79 -8.31 -14.09
CA VAL A 220 14.42 -8.38 -13.55
C VAL A 220 13.72 -9.64 -14.06
N HIS A 221 13.24 -10.50 -13.15
CA HIS A 221 12.28 -11.54 -13.52
C HIS A 221 10.84 -11.08 -13.32
N THR A 222 10.60 -10.27 -12.30
CA THR A 222 9.29 -9.70 -12.00
C THR A 222 9.45 -8.28 -11.49
N GLY A 223 8.73 -7.33 -12.09
CA GLY A 223 8.59 -5.96 -11.64
C GLY A 223 7.20 -5.74 -11.04
N TYR A 224 7.14 -5.27 -9.81
CA TYR A 224 5.90 -4.85 -9.16
C TYR A 224 5.95 -3.34 -8.95
N ASP A 225 5.10 -2.61 -9.66
CA ASP A 225 4.99 -1.15 -9.51
C ASP A 225 3.90 -0.82 -8.49
N LEU A 226 4.20 -0.04 -7.46
CA LEU A 226 3.19 0.40 -6.49
C LEU A 226 2.25 1.47 -7.07
N ILE A 227 2.58 2.02 -8.25
CA ILE A 227 1.70 2.91 -9.01
C ILE A 227 0.59 2.07 -9.65
N TYR A 228 -0.64 2.57 -9.60
CA TYR A 228 -1.80 1.99 -10.29
C TYR A 228 -2.43 2.94 -11.32
N ARG A 229 -2.01 4.21 -11.33
CA ARG A 229 -2.46 5.21 -12.32
C ARG A 229 -1.27 6.07 -12.77
N PRO A 230 -0.83 5.94 -14.03
CA PRO A 230 -1.40 5.13 -15.10
C PRO A 230 -1.30 3.62 -14.83
N ALA A 231 -2.18 2.84 -15.47
CA ALA A 231 -2.21 1.38 -15.33
C ALA A 231 -0.94 0.70 -15.89
N ASP A 232 -0.31 1.34 -16.87
CA ASP A 232 0.90 0.89 -17.54
C ASP A 232 1.99 1.96 -17.50
N THR A 233 2.93 1.83 -16.56
CA THR A 233 4.06 2.75 -16.41
C THR A 233 5.20 2.40 -17.35
N LYS A 234 6.12 3.35 -17.59
CA LYS A 234 7.36 3.09 -18.34
C LYS A 234 8.19 1.98 -17.69
N PHE A 235 8.27 1.93 -16.37
CA PHE A 235 8.95 0.84 -15.65
C PHE A 235 8.38 -0.53 -16.07
N MET A 236 7.05 -0.68 -16.06
CA MET A 236 6.41 -1.95 -16.43
C MET A 236 6.68 -2.33 -17.89
N ARG A 237 6.64 -1.37 -18.81
CA ARG A 237 6.99 -1.61 -20.22
C ARG A 237 8.41 -2.13 -20.39
N LEU A 238 9.39 -1.45 -19.75
CA LEU A 238 10.80 -1.85 -19.81
C LEU A 238 11.05 -3.24 -19.18
N VAL A 239 10.32 -3.60 -18.11
CA VAL A 239 10.37 -4.95 -17.54
C VAL A 239 9.89 -5.99 -18.56
N ARG A 240 8.74 -5.75 -19.24
CA ARG A 240 8.20 -6.68 -20.24
C ARG A 240 9.07 -6.78 -21.49
N GLU A 241 9.61 -5.66 -21.97
CA GLU A 241 10.57 -5.64 -23.10
C GLU A 241 11.82 -6.47 -22.83
N ALA A 242 12.24 -6.55 -21.56
CA ALA A 242 13.35 -7.41 -21.12
C ALA A 242 12.96 -8.87 -20.84
N GLY A 243 11.68 -9.24 -21.09
CA GLY A 243 11.14 -10.59 -20.89
C GLY A 243 10.72 -10.89 -19.45
N GLY A 244 10.59 -9.89 -18.58
CA GLY A 244 10.08 -10.04 -17.22
C GLY A 244 8.56 -9.94 -17.14
N LYS A 245 7.97 -10.45 -16.04
CA LYS A 245 6.57 -10.20 -15.66
C LYS A 245 6.46 -8.80 -15.04
N ALA A 246 5.39 -8.06 -15.33
CA ALA A 246 5.14 -6.75 -14.72
C ALA A 246 3.70 -6.65 -14.19
N CYS A 247 3.55 -6.16 -12.95
CA CYS A 247 2.27 -5.94 -12.28
C CYS A 247 2.21 -4.52 -11.73
N ASN A 248 1.01 -3.93 -11.68
CA ASN A 248 0.77 -2.62 -11.07
C ASN A 248 0.18 -2.72 -9.65
N GLY A 249 0.06 -1.57 -8.98
CA GLY A 249 -0.39 -1.45 -7.58
C GLY A 249 -1.90 -1.58 -7.34
N LEU A 250 -2.74 -1.79 -8.37
CA LEU A 250 -4.18 -1.77 -8.22
C LEU A 250 -4.69 -2.88 -7.28
N LYS A 251 -4.09 -4.08 -7.34
CA LYS A 251 -4.42 -5.17 -6.41
C LYS A 251 -4.00 -4.86 -4.97
N MET A 252 -2.89 -4.15 -4.76
CA MET A 252 -2.53 -3.68 -3.42
C MET A 252 -3.61 -2.76 -2.86
N LEU A 253 -4.09 -1.80 -3.67
CA LEU A 253 -5.18 -0.90 -3.28
C LEU A 253 -6.47 -1.67 -2.97
N LEU A 254 -6.82 -2.69 -3.76
CA LEU A 254 -7.94 -3.57 -3.47
C LEU A 254 -7.78 -4.27 -2.12
N PHE A 255 -6.69 -5.02 -1.94
CA PHE A 255 -6.55 -5.90 -0.79
C PHE A 255 -6.37 -5.16 0.53
N GLN A 256 -5.76 -3.96 0.55
CA GLN A 256 -5.75 -3.13 1.75
C GLN A 256 -7.17 -2.69 2.15
N GLY A 257 -8.03 -2.40 1.16
CA GLY A 257 -9.44 -2.08 1.41
C GLY A 257 -10.26 -3.30 1.83
N VAL A 258 -10.03 -4.46 1.21
CA VAL A 258 -10.66 -5.74 1.62
C VAL A 258 -10.34 -6.02 3.08
N GLU A 259 -9.09 -5.91 3.50
CA GLU A 259 -8.68 -6.18 4.88
C GLU A 259 -9.28 -5.18 5.87
N ALA A 260 -9.29 -3.89 5.54
CA ALA A 260 -9.98 -2.89 6.36
C ALA A 260 -11.47 -3.22 6.51
N PHE A 261 -12.13 -3.65 5.43
CA PHE A 261 -13.52 -4.07 5.44
C PHE A 261 -13.75 -5.31 6.32
N GLU A 262 -12.87 -6.30 6.22
CA GLU A 262 -12.89 -7.53 7.04
C GLU A 262 -12.74 -7.20 8.53
N LEU A 263 -11.78 -6.33 8.89
CA LEU A 263 -11.56 -5.86 10.26
C LEU A 263 -12.79 -5.16 10.86
N TRP A 264 -13.45 -4.28 10.09
CA TRP A 264 -14.61 -3.53 10.59
C TRP A 264 -15.86 -4.38 10.78
N ASN A 265 -16.04 -5.40 9.94
CA ASN A 265 -17.28 -6.14 9.87
C ASN A 265 -17.19 -7.55 10.48
N GLY A 266 -15.99 -8.01 10.84
CA GLY A 266 -15.78 -9.36 11.37
C GLY A 266 -16.14 -10.46 10.37
N VAL A 267 -15.92 -10.23 9.06
CA VAL A 267 -16.25 -11.17 7.97
C VAL A 267 -15.00 -11.45 7.14
N SER A 268 -15.03 -12.54 6.40
CA SER A 268 -14.04 -12.79 5.34
C SER A 268 -14.68 -12.55 3.97
N VAL A 269 -14.02 -11.75 3.14
CA VAL A 269 -14.46 -11.47 1.77
C VAL A 269 -14.05 -12.61 0.86
N ARG A 270 -15.02 -13.17 0.11
CA ARG A 270 -14.77 -14.25 -0.85
C ARG A 270 -13.97 -13.74 -2.04
N GLU A 271 -13.17 -14.61 -2.65
CA GLU A 271 -12.36 -14.26 -3.83
C GLU A 271 -13.22 -13.72 -4.99
N GLU A 272 -14.40 -14.29 -5.21
CA GLU A 272 -15.32 -13.81 -6.25
C GLU A 272 -15.83 -12.38 -6.00
N ASP A 273 -16.04 -12.00 -4.73
CA ASP A 273 -16.49 -10.64 -4.35
C ASP A 273 -15.35 -9.63 -4.47
N ALA A 274 -14.13 -10.03 -4.08
CA ALA A 274 -12.92 -9.24 -4.30
C ALA A 274 -12.62 -9.06 -5.81
N GLY A 275 -12.76 -10.14 -6.60
CA GLY A 275 -12.61 -10.09 -8.06
C GLY A 275 -13.64 -9.15 -8.73
N PHE A 276 -14.91 -9.24 -8.32
CA PHE A 276 -15.94 -8.31 -8.80
C PHE A 276 -15.59 -6.85 -8.46
N CYS A 277 -15.12 -6.62 -7.23
CA CYS A 277 -14.70 -5.28 -6.79
C CYS A 277 -13.53 -4.75 -7.64
N TYR A 278 -12.54 -5.61 -7.95
CA TYR A 278 -11.41 -5.28 -8.81
C TYR A 278 -11.85 -4.80 -10.19
N GLU A 279 -12.83 -5.49 -10.81
CA GLU A 279 -13.38 -5.08 -12.11
C GLU A 279 -14.14 -3.73 -12.02
N GLN A 280 -14.82 -3.44 -10.90
CA GLN A 280 -15.43 -2.11 -10.70
C GLN A 280 -14.36 -1.01 -10.58
N MET A 281 -13.24 -1.28 -9.90
CA MET A 281 -12.13 -0.34 -9.80
C MET A 281 -11.52 -0.03 -11.18
N LYS A 282 -11.32 -1.06 -12.03
CA LYS A 282 -10.82 -0.87 -13.41
C LYS A 282 -11.76 0.01 -14.24
N LYS A 283 -13.07 -0.25 -14.17
CA LYS A 283 -14.06 0.56 -14.86
C LYS A 283 -14.04 2.03 -14.42
N GLU A 284 -13.89 2.29 -13.13
CA GLU A 284 -13.80 3.66 -12.60
C GLU A 284 -12.53 4.38 -13.08
N LEU A 285 -11.44 3.63 -13.30
CA LEU A 285 -10.20 4.16 -13.88
C LEU A 285 -10.29 4.39 -15.40
N GLY A 286 -11.38 3.99 -16.05
CA GLY A 286 -11.54 4.07 -17.51
C GLY A 286 -10.77 2.99 -18.26
N GLU A 287 -10.38 1.93 -17.59
CA GLU A 287 -9.77 0.74 -18.19
C GLU A 287 -10.90 -0.15 -18.75
N HIS A 288 -11.29 0.09 -19.99
CA HIS A 288 -12.18 -0.81 -20.73
C HIS A 288 -11.33 -1.89 -21.41
N GLU A 289 -11.82 -3.15 -21.38
CA GLU A 289 -11.29 -4.26 -22.17
C GLU A 289 -11.32 -3.99 -23.68
#